data_7ff6e2e47215b6b26b70b1ed5aadd0fd
#
_entry.id   7ff6e2e47215b6b26b70b1ed5aadd0fd
#
_cell.length_a   1.000
_cell.length_b   1.000
_cell.length_c   1.000
_cell.angle_alpha   90.00
_cell.angle_beta   90.00
_cell.angle_gamma   90.00
#
_symmetry.space_group_name_H-M   'P 1'
#
loop_
_entity.id
_entity.type
_entity.pdbx_description
1 polymer ?
#
loop_
_entity_poly.entity_id
_entity_poly.type
_entity_poly.pdbx_seq_one_letter_code
_entity_poly.pdbx_strand_id
1 'polypeptide(L)'
;VLRGFGVFDFLITYNKRPFFLKEHVQRLENSADKIGLKLNHTNEAICEIVEETVRRNTHHDESNIRIVYTGGISSDGVTPEGNGILMVMVTPKLELPDWWYTDGAKIITLDIERFIPGAKSTNYLTAVWALQQAHQQEAIEAI
;
A
#
# COMPACT_ATOMS: atom_id res chain seq x y z
N VAL A 1 9.66 -1.11 -10.06
CA VAL A 1 9.46 0.09 -9.24
C VAL A 1 9.51 1.36 -10.08
N LEU A 2 10.55 1.56 -10.91
CA LEU A 2 10.80 2.81 -11.64
C LEU A 2 9.68 3.24 -12.61
N ARG A 3 8.83 2.33 -13.06
CA ARG A 3 7.72 2.61 -14.00
C ARG A 3 6.35 2.57 -13.34
N GLY A 4 6.27 2.42 -12.01
CA GLY A 4 5.01 2.33 -11.29
C GLY A 4 4.21 1.05 -11.55
N PHE A 5 4.77 0.04 -12.22
CA PHE A 5 4.13 -1.24 -12.46
C PHE A 5 4.27 -2.13 -11.22
N GLY A 6 3.27 -2.06 -10.38
CA GLY A 6 3.18 -2.78 -9.13
C GLY A 6 1.90 -2.44 -8.37
N VAL A 7 1.62 -3.24 -7.37
CA VAL A 7 0.49 -3.06 -6.45
C VAL A 7 0.99 -3.06 -5.02
N PHE A 8 0.21 -2.50 -4.12
CA PHE A 8 0.52 -2.56 -2.70
C PHE A 8 -0.74 -2.66 -1.86
N ASP A 9 -0.57 -3.12 -0.65
CA ASP A 9 -1.58 -3.02 0.38
C ASP A 9 -0.97 -2.50 1.67
N PHE A 10 -1.83 -1.96 2.55
CA PHE A 10 -1.45 -1.40 3.82
C PHE A 10 -2.42 -1.82 4.89
N LEU A 11 -1.89 -2.35 5.98
CA LEU A 11 -2.65 -2.76 7.16
C LEU A 11 -1.85 -2.47 8.42
N ILE A 12 -2.50 -2.61 9.56
CA ILE A 12 -1.89 -2.39 10.87
C ILE A 12 -2.00 -3.66 11.71
N THR A 13 -1.24 -3.71 12.80
CA THR A 13 -1.44 -4.75 13.83
C THR A 13 -2.39 -4.25 14.93
N TYR A 14 -3.06 -5.21 15.56
CA TYR A 14 -3.72 -5.06 16.87
C TYR A 14 -3.29 -6.22 17.75
N ASN A 15 -2.81 -5.93 18.93
CA ASN A 15 -2.18 -6.91 19.83
C ASN A 15 -1.07 -7.70 19.10
N LYS A 16 -0.24 -6.98 18.33
CA LYS A 16 0.87 -7.51 17.50
C LYS A 16 0.44 -8.53 16.44
N ARG A 17 -0.85 -8.60 16.10
CA ARG A 17 -1.39 -9.47 15.04
C ARG A 17 -1.86 -8.63 13.85
N PRO A 18 -1.50 -8.98 12.62
CA PRO A 18 -2.00 -8.31 11.43
C PRO A 18 -3.54 -8.33 11.38
N PHE A 19 -4.15 -7.16 11.19
CA PHE A 19 -5.60 -7.02 11.18
C PHE A 19 -6.14 -7.30 9.79
N PHE A 20 -7.12 -8.20 9.66
CA PHE A 20 -7.74 -8.62 8.39
C PHE A 20 -6.71 -8.98 7.29
N LEU A 21 -5.63 -9.70 7.65
CA LEU A 21 -4.53 -10.02 6.73
C LEU A 21 -4.99 -10.70 5.44
N LYS A 22 -5.90 -11.68 5.54
CA LYS A 22 -6.38 -12.44 4.37
C LYS A 22 -7.11 -11.54 3.38
N GLU A 23 -7.95 -10.64 3.87
CA GLU A 23 -8.71 -9.69 3.08
C GLU A 23 -7.79 -8.67 2.39
N HIS A 24 -6.72 -8.24 3.07
CA HIS A 24 -5.71 -7.36 2.49
C HIS A 24 -4.90 -8.07 1.39
N VAL A 25 -4.52 -9.32 1.60
CA VAL A 25 -3.81 -10.13 0.59
C VAL A 25 -4.72 -10.41 -0.61
N GLN A 26 -6.00 -10.72 -0.38
CA GLN A 26 -6.97 -10.88 -1.47
C GLN A 26 -7.16 -9.59 -2.27
N ARG A 27 -7.18 -8.43 -1.61
CA ARG A 27 -7.24 -7.13 -2.30
C ARG A 27 -5.97 -6.83 -3.10
N LEU A 28 -4.80 -7.24 -2.60
CA LEU A 28 -3.53 -7.14 -3.31
C LEU A 28 -3.59 -7.97 -4.62
N GLU A 29 -4.06 -9.22 -4.55
CA GLU A 29 -4.26 -10.09 -5.71
C GLU A 29 -5.23 -9.48 -6.71
N ASN A 30 -6.42 -9.07 -6.27
CA ASN A 30 -7.42 -8.41 -7.12
C ASN A 30 -6.86 -7.13 -7.79
N SER A 31 -5.98 -6.42 -7.12
CA SER A 31 -5.32 -5.24 -7.69
C SER A 31 -4.28 -5.62 -8.73
N ALA A 32 -3.54 -6.70 -8.49
CA ALA A 32 -2.55 -7.23 -9.42
C ALA A 32 -3.23 -7.71 -10.73
N ASP A 33 -4.32 -8.45 -10.62
CA ASP A 33 -5.10 -8.93 -11.77
C ASP A 33 -5.58 -7.78 -12.65
N LYS A 34 -6.08 -6.70 -12.03
CA LYS A 34 -6.58 -5.52 -12.77
C LYS A 34 -5.51 -4.79 -13.60
N ILE A 35 -4.25 -4.88 -13.20
CA ILE A 35 -3.13 -4.30 -13.94
C ILE A 35 -2.37 -5.34 -14.79
N GLY A 36 -2.83 -6.60 -14.83
CA GLY A 36 -2.17 -7.70 -15.53
C GLY A 36 -0.85 -8.15 -14.90
N LEU A 37 -0.66 -7.93 -13.60
CA LEU A 37 0.52 -8.34 -12.86
C LEU A 37 0.29 -9.72 -12.23
N LYS A 38 1.00 -10.73 -12.71
CA LYS A 38 0.91 -12.08 -12.17
C LYS A 38 1.72 -12.21 -10.88
N LEU A 39 1.07 -12.64 -9.80
CA LEU A 39 1.74 -13.00 -8.55
C LEU A 39 2.38 -14.38 -8.67
N ASN A 40 3.61 -14.53 -8.17
CA ASN A 40 4.35 -15.81 -8.13
C ASN A 40 4.22 -16.52 -6.77
N HIS A 41 3.38 -15.99 -5.89
CA HIS A 41 3.11 -16.53 -4.56
C HIS A 41 1.62 -16.76 -4.42
N THR A 42 1.23 -17.80 -3.69
CA THR A 42 -0.17 -17.97 -3.28
C THR A 42 -0.51 -17.00 -2.15
N ASN A 43 -1.79 -16.75 -1.93
CA ASN A 43 -2.25 -15.89 -0.85
C ASN A 43 -1.81 -16.40 0.53
N GLU A 44 -1.82 -17.72 0.72
CA GLU A 44 -1.34 -18.35 1.95
C GLU A 44 0.15 -18.08 2.17
N ALA A 45 0.98 -18.23 1.14
CA ALA A 45 2.41 -17.97 1.22
C ALA A 45 2.70 -16.48 1.54
N ILE A 46 1.93 -15.55 0.95
CA ILE A 46 2.05 -14.13 1.27
C ILE A 46 1.67 -13.86 2.73
N CYS A 47 0.58 -14.47 3.23
CA CYS A 47 0.18 -14.35 4.63
C CYS A 47 1.27 -14.85 5.58
N GLU A 48 1.85 -16.02 5.32
CA GLU A 48 2.94 -16.59 6.11
C GLU A 48 4.19 -15.67 6.15
N ILE A 49 4.57 -15.10 4.99
CA ILE A 49 5.68 -14.14 4.89
C ILE A 49 5.40 -12.89 5.72
N VAL A 50 4.18 -12.36 5.67
CA VAL A 50 3.78 -11.18 6.45
C VAL A 50 3.84 -11.49 7.95
N GLU A 51 3.24 -12.59 8.40
CA GLU A 51 3.24 -13.01 9.80
C GLU A 51 4.66 -13.20 10.33
N GLU A 52 5.52 -13.87 9.56
CA GLU A 52 6.93 -14.06 9.92
C GLU A 52 7.68 -12.73 9.98
N THR A 53 7.43 -11.82 9.05
CA THR A 53 8.06 -10.50 9.05
C THR A 53 7.64 -9.71 10.30
N VAL A 54 6.36 -9.72 10.67
CA VAL A 54 5.86 -9.09 11.90
C VAL A 54 6.52 -9.72 13.12
N ARG A 55 6.59 -11.06 13.17
CA ARG A 55 7.21 -11.80 14.27
C ARG A 55 8.69 -11.45 14.48
N ARG A 56 9.40 -11.08 13.42
CA ARG A 56 10.80 -10.62 13.49
C ARG A 56 10.95 -9.16 13.89
N ASN A 57 9.87 -8.39 13.90
CA ASN A 57 9.86 -6.95 14.22
C ASN A 57 9.07 -6.65 15.51
N THR A 58 9.33 -7.41 16.59
CA THR A 58 8.57 -7.35 17.84
C THR A 58 8.89 -6.16 18.75
N HIS A 59 9.83 -5.32 18.37
CA HIS A 59 10.27 -4.15 19.15
C HIS A 59 9.29 -2.97 19.09
N HIS A 60 8.23 -3.06 18.30
CA HIS A 60 7.12 -2.11 18.27
C HIS A 60 5.93 -2.65 19.05
N ASP A 61 5.19 -1.77 19.73
CA ASP A 61 3.93 -2.13 20.38
C ASP A 61 2.88 -2.50 19.34
N GLU A 62 2.68 -1.61 18.36
CA GLU A 62 1.89 -1.87 17.16
C GLU A 62 2.65 -1.41 15.91
N SER A 63 2.32 -2.00 14.78
CA SER A 63 3.04 -1.79 13.54
C SER A 63 2.13 -1.44 12.38
N ASN A 64 2.64 -0.62 11.49
CA ASN A 64 2.19 -0.52 10.11
C ASN A 64 2.85 -1.61 9.27
N ILE A 65 2.08 -2.27 8.43
CA ILE A 65 2.55 -3.29 7.49
C ILE A 65 2.23 -2.80 6.09
N ARG A 66 3.24 -2.79 5.22
CA ARG A 66 3.06 -2.51 3.80
C ARG A 66 3.53 -3.71 3.00
N ILE A 67 2.62 -4.26 2.20
CA ILE A 67 2.89 -5.35 1.26
C ILE A 67 2.98 -4.71 -0.12
N VAL A 68 4.10 -4.88 -0.81
CA VAL A 68 4.30 -4.34 -2.17
C VAL A 68 4.68 -5.49 -3.08
N TYR A 69 4.05 -5.56 -4.24
CA TYR A 69 4.39 -6.50 -5.28
C TYR A 69 4.65 -5.74 -6.60
N THR A 70 5.81 -5.95 -7.19
CA THR A 70 6.22 -5.25 -8.42
C THR A 70 6.44 -6.24 -9.56
N GLY A 71 6.45 -5.75 -10.79
CA GLY A 71 6.74 -6.56 -11.98
C GLY A 71 8.16 -7.12 -12.05
N GLY A 72 9.04 -6.75 -11.10
CA GLY A 72 10.41 -7.24 -11.02
C GLY A 72 11.36 -6.57 -12.00
N ILE A 73 12.38 -7.31 -12.42
CA ILE A 73 13.38 -6.88 -13.38
C ILE A 73 12.82 -7.00 -14.80
N SER A 74 13.18 -6.06 -15.65
CA SER A 74 12.81 -6.01 -17.06
C SER A 74 14.06 -5.68 -17.88
N SER A 75 14.35 -6.45 -18.91
CA SER A 75 15.54 -6.28 -19.75
C SER A 75 15.48 -5.03 -20.63
N ASP A 76 14.27 -4.64 -21.07
CA ASP A 76 14.03 -3.42 -21.86
C ASP A 76 13.64 -2.20 -21.00
N GLY A 77 13.54 -2.40 -19.67
CA GLY A 77 13.13 -1.37 -18.71
C GLY A 77 11.64 -1.05 -18.69
N VAL A 78 10.81 -1.74 -19.47
CA VAL A 78 9.36 -1.49 -19.60
C VAL A 78 8.54 -2.77 -19.48
N THR A 79 8.86 -3.80 -20.25
CA THR A 79 8.05 -5.02 -20.38
C THR A 79 8.21 -5.92 -19.15
N PRO A 80 7.11 -6.34 -18.49
CA PRO A 80 7.17 -7.30 -17.39
C PRO A 80 7.60 -8.68 -17.90
N GLU A 81 8.56 -9.32 -17.23
CA GLU A 81 9.09 -10.64 -17.59
C GLU A 81 8.62 -11.77 -16.65
N GLY A 82 7.61 -11.51 -15.83
CA GLY A 82 7.04 -12.49 -14.91
C GLY A 82 7.89 -12.77 -13.66
N ASN A 83 8.97 -12.03 -13.43
CA ASN A 83 9.86 -12.14 -12.28
C ASN A 83 9.47 -11.16 -11.17
N GLY A 84 8.21 -11.19 -10.74
CA GLY A 84 7.68 -10.29 -9.74
C GLY A 84 8.43 -10.38 -8.40
N ILE A 85 8.54 -9.24 -7.71
CA ILE A 85 9.22 -9.12 -6.41
C ILE A 85 8.20 -8.73 -5.34
N LEU A 86 8.08 -9.58 -4.32
CA LEU A 86 7.34 -9.29 -3.10
C LEU A 86 8.24 -8.60 -2.09
N MET A 87 7.77 -7.51 -1.51
CA MET A 87 8.40 -6.79 -0.42
C MET A 87 7.39 -6.62 0.71
N VAL A 88 7.79 -6.95 1.93
CA VAL A 88 7.01 -6.69 3.14
C VAL A 88 7.82 -5.77 4.05
N MET A 89 7.22 -4.65 4.41
CA MET A 89 7.82 -3.66 5.29
C MET A 89 6.99 -3.53 6.55
N VAL A 90 7.66 -3.60 7.71
CA VAL A 90 7.06 -3.41 9.03
C VAL A 90 7.72 -2.19 9.67
N THR A 91 6.92 -1.21 10.06
CA THR A 91 7.36 0.03 10.69
C THR A 91 6.51 0.32 11.93
N PRO A 92 6.95 1.17 12.86
CA PRO A 92 6.10 1.59 13.97
C PRO A 92 4.75 2.10 13.46
N LYS A 93 3.67 1.82 14.19
CA LYS A 93 2.36 2.38 13.88
C LYS A 93 2.42 3.91 13.98
N LEU A 94 1.93 4.57 12.95
CA LEU A 94 1.76 6.01 12.96
C LEU A 94 0.55 6.37 13.84
N GLU A 95 0.77 7.17 14.87
CA GLU A 95 -0.32 7.74 15.66
C GLU A 95 -0.87 8.97 14.97
N LEU A 96 -2.18 9.00 14.77
CA LEU A 96 -2.88 10.16 14.23
C LEU A 96 -3.17 11.14 15.37
N PRO A 97 -3.12 12.45 15.12
CA PRO A 97 -3.41 13.46 16.15
C PRO A 97 -4.85 13.33 16.65
N ASP A 98 -5.05 13.38 17.98
CA ASP A 98 -6.38 13.24 18.61
C ASP A 98 -7.36 14.32 18.12
N TRP A 99 -6.87 15.54 17.82
CA TRP A 99 -7.71 16.63 17.35
C TRP A 99 -8.39 16.36 16.00
N TRP A 100 -7.88 15.40 15.19
CA TRP A 100 -8.58 14.99 13.97
C TRP A 100 -9.96 14.39 14.28
N TYR A 101 -10.10 13.79 15.46
CA TYR A 101 -11.34 13.13 15.90
C TYR A 101 -12.24 14.04 16.72
N THR A 102 -11.67 15.04 17.44
CA THR A 102 -12.43 15.96 18.29
C THR A 102 -12.88 17.21 17.54
N ASP A 103 -11.99 17.81 16.75
CA ASP A 103 -12.21 19.11 16.10
C ASP A 103 -12.53 18.97 14.61
N GLY A 104 -12.28 17.77 14.06
CA GLY A 104 -12.36 17.49 12.64
C GLY A 104 -11.09 17.89 11.89
N ALA A 105 -11.00 17.46 10.65
CA ALA A 105 -9.84 17.69 9.81
C ALA A 105 -10.27 18.33 8.48
N LYS A 106 -9.59 19.41 8.10
CA LYS A 106 -9.85 20.09 6.84
C LYS A 106 -9.36 19.23 5.68
N ILE A 107 -10.24 18.99 4.72
CA ILE A 107 -9.92 18.30 3.45
C ILE A 107 -10.30 19.21 2.28
N ILE A 108 -9.75 18.93 1.10
CA ILE A 108 -10.18 19.51 -0.16
C ILE A 108 -10.69 18.44 -1.11
N THR A 109 -11.46 18.84 -2.10
CA THR A 109 -11.88 17.98 -3.22
C THR A 109 -11.15 18.40 -4.49
N LEU A 110 -10.72 17.42 -5.29
CA LEU A 110 -10.08 17.65 -6.58
C LEU A 110 -10.73 16.74 -7.63
N ASP A 111 -10.98 17.29 -8.80
CA ASP A 111 -11.47 16.52 -9.94
C ASP A 111 -10.30 15.76 -10.60
N ILE A 112 -10.01 14.58 -10.06
CA ILE A 112 -8.88 13.74 -10.48
C ILE A 112 -9.36 12.30 -10.68
N GLU A 113 -9.09 11.74 -11.85
CA GLU A 113 -9.34 10.34 -12.13
C GLU A 113 -8.03 9.53 -12.10
N ARG A 114 -8.05 8.39 -11.42
CA ARG A 114 -6.94 7.44 -11.47
C ARG A 114 -7.06 6.58 -12.72
N PHE A 115 -5.93 6.28 -13.35
CA PHE A 115 -5.87 5.47 -14.58
C PHE A 115 -6.58 4.10 -14.44
N ILE A 116 -6.44 3.41 -13.31
CA ILE A 116 -7.17 2.19 -12.96
C ILE A 116 -7.72 2.34 -11.54
N PRO A 117 -8.90 2.94 -11.34
CA PRO A 117 -9.40 3.29 -10.00
C PRO A 117 -9.56 2.09 -9.07
N GLY A 118 -9.93 0.94 -9.65
CA GLY A 118 -10.14 -0.29 -8.89
C GLY A 118 -8.87 -1.01 -8.43
N ALA A 119 -7.67 -0.57 -8.86
CA ALA A 119 -6.40 -1.16 -8.46
C ALA A 119 -5.67 -0.27 -7.43
N LYS A 120 -5.17 -0.88 -6.38
CA LYS A 120 -4.27 -0.21 -5.42
C LYS A 120 -2.83 -0.32 -5.93
N SER A 121 -2.54 0.45 -7.00
CA SER A 121 -1.26 0.40 -7.71
C SER A 121 -0.21 1.31 -7.09
N THR A 122 1.06 1.07 -7.41
CA THR A 122 2.20 1.92 -7.01
C THR A 122 2.33 3.21 -7.83
N ASN A 123 1.45 3.44 -8.81
CA ASN A 123 1.36 4.71 -9.53
C ASN A 123 0.65 5.75 -8.65
N TYR A 124 1.41 6.39 -7.76
CA TYR A 124 0.91 7.30 -6.73
C TYR A 124 1.20 8.77 -7.01
N LEU A 125 1.69 9.10 -8.21
CA LEU A 125 2.04 10.49 -8.57
C LEU A 125 0.86 11.45 -8.37
N THR A 126 -0.32 11.06 -8.87
CA THR A 126 -1.55 11.86 -8.74
C THR A 126 -1.94 12.09 -7.28
N ALA A 127 -1.84 11.06 -6.42
CA ALA A 127 -2.15 11.20 -4.99
C ALA A 127 -1.14 12.11 -4.27
N VAL A 128 0.15 12.02 -4.60
CA VAL A 128 1.19 12.90 -4.05
C VAL A 128 0.94 14.35 -4.45
N TRP A 129 0.61 14.59 -5.73
CA TRP A 129 0.27 15.93 -6.21
C TRP A 129 -0.98 16.47 -5.52
N ALA A 130 -2.02 15.67 -5.38
CA ALA A 130 -3.25 16.06 -4.69
C ALA A 130 -3.00 16.44 -3.22
N LEU A 131 -2.17 15.67 -2.52
CA LEU A 131 -1.79 15.98 -1.14
C LEU A 131 -0.99 17.29 -1.04
N GLN A 132 -0.12 17.58 -2.02
CA GLN A 132 0.58 18.87 -2.08
C GLN A 132 -0.41 20.05 -2.26
N GLN A 133 -1.46 19.89 -3.08
CA GLN A 133 -2.50 20.91 -3.23
C GLN A 133 -3.29 21.10 -1.92
N ALA A 134 -3.56 20.00 -1.20
CA ALA A 134 -4.21 20.07 0.11
C ALA A 134 -3.35 20.86 1.11
N HIS A 135 -2.06 20.54 1.23
CA HIS A 135 -1.15 21.24 2.14
C HIS A 135 -1.01 22.73 1.83
N GLN A 136 -1.02 23.14 0.54
CA GLN A 136 -1.01 24.56 0.17
C GLN A 136 -2.25 25.33 0.65
N GLN A 137 -3.35 24.62 0.89
CA GLN A 137 -4.59 25.17 1.42
C GLN A 137 -4.80 24.89 2.92
N GLU A 138 -3.73 24.50 3.62
CA GLU A 138 -3.78 24.13 5.05
C GLU A 138 -4.78 22.99 5.36
N ALA A 139 -4.97 22.09 4.38
CA ALA A 139 -5.77 20.87 4.53
C ALA A 139 -4.85 19.66 4.72
N ILE A 140 -5.36 18.63 5.38
CA ILE A 140 -4.59 17.42 5.70
C ILE A 140 -4.67 16.36 4.61
N GLU A 141 -5.71 16.42 3.77
CA GLU A 141 -5.98 15.40 2.74
C GLU A 141 -6.77 16.01 1.57
N ALA A 142 -6.69 15.33 0.42
CA ALA A 142 -7.51 15.58 -0.77
C ALA A 142 -8.29 14.32 -1.18
N ILE A 143 -9.54 14.49 -1.56
CA ILE A 143 -10.44 13.43 -2.05
C ILE A 143 -11.08 13.80 -3.39
#